data_6dc9a56ebbf5090c37c4e69ffa7ec38f
#
_entry.id   6dc9a56ebbf5090c37c4e69ffa7ec38f
#
_cell.length_a   1.000
_cell.length_b   1.000
_cell.length_c   1.000
_cell.angle_alpha   90.00
_cell.angle_beta   90.00
_cell.angle_gamma   90.00
#
_symmetry.space_group_name_H-M   'P 1'
#
loop_
_entity.id
_entity.type
_entity.pdbx_description
1 polymer ?
#
loop_
_entity_poly.entity_id
_entity_poly.type
_entity_poly.pdbx_seq_one_letter_code
_entity_poly.pdbx_strand_id
1 'polypeptide(L)'
;MQSKFNTNVEINKVRIEFTNKKMTAYGGFSLLAAFFEKINLRDIMEEVMPLRESSPNGMGIYSKVLAYILMIYAGGSRFSHLLYLGWQEVLSDLFGVKRLPLASTTLGRLFRKIKKQKEVEVISDGLWGYLKQLIPWGEIKADWLTFDSTVVERYGKQEGVKRGYNPKKKGRGSHSPLLAFLNKSKYVVHLWNRPGNVMSWNNIIGFFESTWQRINGHIDIMGVIADSGFYLREFIELLERREVIYIIAARLYRPLQRMVYAQQNWQQIEQGIWVTEFFFQHLDWKTDRRYIAVRQDINRRPHAMGKELSLFGSDYVTGDYRYSVWITNSADPAYEVWKQCRPRANDENTIKELKEDFALGGFSMKYFYSTEAAMLIRVLIYNLFVLFRDQILGQTEKTERLKTLRYKYFVLPAQLGGDGRMPVLRISVFTQKVRSKLLYLFYRIKQYVPPGFNNCTAFG
;
A
#
# COMPACT_ATOMS: atom_id res chain seq x y z
N MET A 1 32.30 27.29 22.69
CA MET A 1 33.45 26.42 22.37
C MET A 1 33.65 26.41 20.86
N GLN A 2 34.51 27.25 20.32
CA GLN A 2 34.96 27.13 18.94
C GLN A 2 35.86 25.88 18.89
N SER A 3 35.45 24.84 18.16
CA SER A 3 36.24 23.62 18.01
C SER A 3 37.52 23.95 17.25
N LYS A 4 38.67 23.64 17.84
CA LYS A 4 40.00 23.67 17.22
C LYS A 4 40.16 22.55 16.17
N PHE A 5 39.14 22.29 15.33
CA PHE A 5 39.28 21.36 14.23
C PHE A 5 39.86 22.12 13.03
N ASN A 6 40.98 21.64 12.52
CA ASN A 6 41.55 22.11 11.28
C ASN A 6 40.54 21.87 10.16
N THR A 7 39.96 22.94 9.61
CA THR A 7 38.86 22.87 8.62
C THR A 7 39.35 22.52 7.20
N ASN A 8 40.67 22.41 7.02
CA ASN A 8 41.25 22.04 5.73
C ASN A 8 41.40 20.51 5.63
N VAL A 9 40.34 19.84 5.15
CA VAL A 9 40.37 18.43 4.82
C VAL A 9 40.51 18.31 3.32
N GLU A 10 41.57 17.61 2.86
CA GLU A 10 41.79 17.31 1.46
C GLU A 10 41.84 15.82 1.25
N ILE A 11 41.09 15.34 0.27
CA ILE A 11 41.04 13.91 -0.12
C ILE A 11 41.20 13.82 -1.65
N ASN A 12 42.24 13.14 -2.10
CA ASN A 12 42.52 12.97 -3.54
C ASN A 12 42.55 14.29 -4.32
N LYS A 13 43.18 15.33 -3.77
CA LYS A 13 43.27 16.71 -4.32
C LYS A 13 41.91 17.45 -4.34
N VAL A 14 40.90 16.94 -3.65
CA VAL A 14 39.60 17.61 -3.48
C VAL A 14 39.55 18.23 -2.10
N ARG A 15 39.49 19.57 -2.04
CA ARG A 15 39.32 20.33 -0.80
C ARG A 15 37.85 20.24 -0.35
N ILE A 16 37.63 19.92 0.92
CA ILE A 16 36.30 19.81 1.52
C ILE A 16 35.98 21.09 2.27
N GLU A 17 34.92 21.75 1.92
CA GLU A 17 34.42 22.97 2.56
C GLU A 17 32.96 22.83 2.95
N PHE A 18 32.57 23.50 4.04
CA PHE A 18 31.17 23.62 4.45
C PHE A 18 30.56 24.89 3.85
N THR A 19 29.29 24.82 3.48
CA THR A 19 28.57 25.99 2.92
C THR A 19 27.27 26.24 3.68
N ASN A 20 26.90 27.52 3.83
CA ASN A 20 25.62 27.95 4.37
C ASN A 20 24.53 28.14 3.29
N LYS A 21 24.82 27.75 2.04
CA LYS A 21 23.82 27.82 0.96
C LYS A 21 22.67 26.86 1.24
N LYS A 22 21.44 27.30 0.99
CA LYS A 22 20.23 26.45 1.12
C LYS A 22 20.24 25.37 0.05
N MET A 23 20.63 24.17 0.42
CA MET A 23 20.71 23.01 -0.46
C MET A 23 19.84 21.87 0.03
N THR A 24 19.40 21.01 -0.88
CA THR A 24 18.67 19.77 -0.57
C THR A 24 19.11 18.64 -1.50
N ALA A 25 19.11 17.42 -0.97
CA ALA A 25 19.25 16.21 -1.78
C ALA A 25 17.94 15.82 -2.51
N TYR A 26 16.82 16.45 -2.15
CA TYR A 26 15.48 16.10 -2.62
C TYR A 26 14.87 17.18 -3.52
N GLY A 27 15.65 17.74 -4.44
CA GLY A 27 15.13 18.74 -5.39
C GLY A 27 13.97 18.20 -6.25
N GLY A 28 13.93 16.90 -6.50
CA GLY A 28 12.83 16.23 -7.20
C GLY A 28 11.52 16.19 -6.41
N PHE A 29 11.51 16.51 -5.12
CA PHE A 29 10.26 16.71 -4.37
C PHE A 29 9.46 17.90 -4.87
N SER A 30 10.04 18.74 -5.73
CA SER A 30 9.29 19.77 -6.48
C SER A 30 8.15 19.16 -7.33
N LEU A 31 8.32 17.94 -7.86
CA LEU A 31 7.25 17.23 -8.54
C LEU A 31 6.12 16.86 -7.57
N LEU A 32 6.46 16.40 -6.36
CA LEU A 32 5.47 16.10 -5.32
C LEU A 32 4.78 17.38 -4.82
N ALA A 33 5.51 18.48 -4.66
CA ALA A 33 4.94 19.76 -4.24
C ALA A 33 3.89 20.23 -5.25
N ALA A 34 4.23 20.26 -6.54
CA ALA A 34 3.30 20.61 -7.61
C ALA A 34 2.10 19.65 -7.69
N PHE A 35 2.31 18.35 -7.50
CA PHE A 35 1.23 17.37 -7.49
C PHE A 35 0.31 17.54 -6.28
N PHE A 36 0.85 17.74 -5.07
CA PHE A 36 0.06 17.92 -3.85
C PHE A 36 -0.77 19.20 -3.86
N GLU A 37 -0.26 20.24 -4.50
CA GLU A 37 -1.03 21.46 -4.77
C GLU A 37 -2.21 21.17 -5.71
N LYS A 38 -1.98 20.45 -6.82
CA LYS A 38 -3.02 20.08 -7.78
C LYS A 38 -4.16 19.25 -7.18
N ILE A 39 -3.87 18.42 -6.20
CA ILE A 39 -4.85 17.57 -5.52
C ILE A 39 -5.37 18.18 -4.22
N ASN A 40 -5.02 19.43 -3.91
CA ASN A 40 -5.44 20.16 -2.71
C ASN A 40 -5.19 19.40 -1.39
N LEU A 41 -4.02 18.74 -1.28
CA LEU A 41 -3.71 17.87 -0.15
C LEU A 41 -3.69 18.61 1.19
N ARG A 42 -3.34 19.92 1.21
CA ARG A 42 -3.26 20.72 2.43
C ARG A 42 -4.60 20.82 3.14
N ASP A 43 -5.61 21.34 2.43
CA ASP A 43 -6.90 21.66 3.02
C ASP A 43 -7.59 20.39 3.50
N ILE A 44 -7.47 19.30 2.71
CA ILE A 44 -8.01 17.99 3.08
C ILE A 44 -7.34 17.42 4.34
N MET A 45 -6.03 17.55 4.48
CA MET A 45 -5.36 17.05 5.70
C MET A 45 -5.75 17.86 6.93
N GLU A 46 -6.02 19.15 6.80
CA GLU A 46 -6.51 19.99 7.89
C GLU A 46 -7.97 19.68 8.24
N GLU A 47 -8.79 19.31 7.26
CA GLU A 47 -10.19 18.93 7.45
C GLU A 47 -10.36 17.54 8.08
N VAL A 48 -9.70 16.54 7.49
CA VAL A 48 -9.88 15.12 7.85
C VAL A 48 -9.29 14.77 9.20
N MET A 49 -8.23 15.44 9.62
CA MET A 49 -7.60 15.13 10.92
C MET A 49 -8.44 15.68 12.07
N PRO A 50 -9.00 14.82 12.96
CA PRO A 50 -9.88 15.24 14.06
C PRO A 50 -9.12 15.89 15.22
N LEU A 51 -8.05 16.62 14.89
CA LEU A 51 -7.14 17.23 15.84
C LEU A 51 -7.12 18.73 15.60
N ARG A 52 -7.07 19.49 16.69
CA ARG A 52 -6.92 20.96 16.63
C ARG A 52 -5.64 21.36 17.38
N GLU A 53 -4.93 22.32 16.84
CA GLU A 53 -3.82 22.95 17.55
C GLU A 53 -4.39 23.94 18.57
N SER A 54 -3.93 23.82 19.80
CA SER A 54 -4.35 24.69 20.90
C SER A 54 -3.58 25.99 20.99
N SER A 55 -2.41 26.06 20.36
CA SER A 55 -1.52 27.23 20.40
C SER A 55 -1.46 27.93 19.04
N PRO A 56 -1.63 29.28 19.01
CA PRO A 56 -1.47 30.06 17.77
C PRO A 56 -0.05 29.96 17.18
N ASN A 57 0.95 29.72 18.04
CA ASN A 57 2.33 29.51 17.63
C ASN A 57 2.65 28.05 17.34
N GLY A 58 1.66 27.16 17.42
CA GLY A 58 1.77 25.76 17.13
C GLY A 58 2.12 25.49 15.67
N MET A 59 2.82 24.39 15.45
CA MET A 59 3.04 23.90 14.09
C MET A 59 1.73 23.28 13.59
N GLY A 60 1.19 23.79 12.48
CA GLY A 60 -0.05 23.31 11.86
C GLY A 60 -0.07 21.79 11.63
N ILE A 61 -1.25 21.21 11.60
CA ILE A 61 -1.44 19.76 11.40
C ILE A 61 -0.87 19.35 10.05
N TYR A 62 -1.13 20.13 9.00
CA TYR A 62 -0.59 19.86 7.66
C TYR A 62 0.94 19.75 7.69
N SER A 63 1.67 20.67 8.32
CA SER A 63 3.15 20.61 8.39
C SER A 63 3.66 19.31 9.03
N LYS A 64 2.95 18.78 10.03
CA LYS A 64 3.30 17.52 10.70
C LYS A 64 3.01 16.31 9.81
N VAL A 65 1.83 16.28 9.18
CA VAL A 65 1.43 15.20 8.27
C VAL A 65 2.31 15.22 7.01
N LEU A 66 2.59 16.41 6.46
CA LEU A 66 3.50 16.59 5.34
C LEU A 66 4.90 16.03 5.64
N ALA A 67 5.46 16.35 6.80
CA ALA A 67 6.76 15.80 7.20
C ALA A 67 6.73 14.27 7.29
N TYR A 68 5.62 13.68 7.74
CA TYR A 68 5.45 12.23 7.75
C TYR A 68 5.40 11.65 6.34
N ILE A 69 4.69 12.30 5.42
CA ILE A 69 4.60 11.94 4.00
C ILE A 69 5.99 12.01 3.35
N LEU A 70 6.66 13.17 3.45
CA LEU A 70 7.97 13.37 2.83
C LEU A 70 9.03 12.43 3.38
N MET A 71 8.97 12.11 4.67
CA MET A 71 9.89 11.17 5.29
C MET A 71 9.74 9.76 4.68
N ILE A 72 8.52 9.32 4.38
CA ILE A 72 8.27 8.03 3.72
C ILE A 72 8.78 8.06 2.27
N TYR A 73 8.49 9.11 1.52
CA TYR A 73 9.02 9.27 0.15
C TYR A 73 10.56 9.32 0.14
N ALA A 74 11.18 9.90 1.17
CA ALA A 74 12.63 9.90 1.34
C ALA A 74 13.22 8.54 1.76
N GLY A 75 12.38 7.55 2.11
CA GLY A 75 12.81 6.21 2.54
C GLY A 75 12.88 6.03 4.05
N GLY A 76 12.35 6.98 4.82
CA GLY A 76 12.30 6.89 6.27
C GLY A 76 11.26 5.87 6.74
N SER A 77 11.59 5.15 7.82
CA SER A 77 10.73 4.12 8.44
C SER A 77 10.60 4.28 9.95
N ARG A 78 11.24 5.29 10.52
CA ARG A 78 11.22 5.59 11.97
C ARG A 78 11.05 7.08 12.19
N PHE A 79 10.41 7.47 13.28
CA PHE A 79 10.25 8.88 13.63
C PHE A 79 11.60 9.62 13.82
N SER A 80 12.66 8.91 14.23
CA SER A 80 14.01 9.50 14.35
C SER A 80 14.58 9.98 13.02
N HIS A 81 14.15 9.40 11.89
CA HIS A 81 14.61 9.84 10.57
C HIS A 81 14.10 11.23 10.20
N LEU A 82 13.07 11.72 10.90
CA LEU A 82 12.53 13.06 10.69
C LEU A 82 13.58 14.16 10.88
N LEU A 83 14.53 13.94 11.79
CA LEU A 83 15.62 14.90 12.06
C LEU A 83 16.37 15.27 10.76
N TYR A 84 16.72 14.25 9.97
CA TYR A 84 17.52 14.44 8.75
C TYR A 84 16.75 15.14 7.63
N LEU A 85 15.43 15.00 7.62
CA LEU A 85 14.58 15.68 6.66
C LEU A 85 14.28 17.12 7.09
N GLY A 86 14.01 17.32 8.37
CA GLY A 86 13.60 18.61 8.91
C GLY A 86 14.70 19.68 8.88
N TRP A 87 15.99 19.29 8.83
CA TRP A 87 17.11 20.22 8.66
C TRP A 87 17.19 20.83 7.25
N GLN A 88 16.42 20.31 6.29
CA GLN A 88 16.44 20.82 4.93
C GLN A 88 15.40 21.94 4.78
N GLU A 89 15.77 23.19 5.15
CA GLU A 89 14.90 24.37 5.06
C GLU A 89 14.25 24.54 3.69
N VAL A 90 14.97 24.17 2.61
CA VAL A 90 14.47 24.19 1.23
C VAL A 90 13.14 23.47 1.08
N LEU A 91 12.91 22.37 1.83
CA LEU A 91 11.63 21.63 1.75
C LEU A 91 10.49 22.43 2.38
N SER A 92 10.73 23.20 3.42
CA SER A 92 9.71 24.08 4.01
C SER A 92 9.26 25.14 3.02
N ASP A 93 10.24 25.79 2.37
CA ASP A 93 9.98 26.81 1.33
C ASP A 93 9.24 26.19 0.13
N LEU A 94 9.69 25.00 -0.33
CA LEU A 94 9.13 24.31 -1.50
C LEU A 94 7.65 23.92 -1.31
N PHE A 95 7.27 23.50 -0.12
CA PHE A 95 5.89 23.10 0.20
C PHE A 95 5.07 24.22 0.86
N GLY A 96 5.57 25.44 0.91
CA GLY A 96 4.88 26.59 1.44
C GLY A 96 4.47 26.46 2.90
N VAL A 97 5.29 25.82 3.74
CA VAL A 97 5.06 25.68 5.18
C VAL A 97 6.10 26.48 5.95
N LYS A 98 5.70 27.05 7.09
CA LYS A 98 6.61 27.86 7.92
C LYS A 98 7.87 27.07 8.34
N ARG A 99 7.70 25.80 8.68
CA ARG A 99 8.78 24.85 9.02
C ARG A 99 8.27 23.42 9.05
N LEU A 100 9.18 22.46 8.84
CA LEU A 100 8.95 21.06 9.13
C LEU A 100 9.41 20.72 10.56
N PRO A 101 8.79 19.75 11.25
CA PRO A 101 9.22 19.35 12.58
C PRO A 101 10.58 18.65 12.54
N LEU A 102 11.47 19.01 13.46
CA LEU A 102 12.78 18.38 13.66
C LEU A 102 12.72 17.21 14.64
N ALA A 103 11.91 17.36 15.69
CA ALA A 103 11.87 16.38 16.77
C ALA A 103 10.94 15.20 16.42
N SER A 104 11.46 13.98 16.53
CA SER A 104 10.71 12.73 16.39
C SER A 104 9.47 12.65 17.30
N THR A 105 9.55 13.29 18.47
CA THR A 105 8.46 13.37 19.44
C THR A 105 7.26 14.14 18.93
N THR A 106 7.41 15.05 17.96
CA THR A 106 6.32 15.85 17.41
C THR A 106 5.27 14.98 16.73
N LEU A 107 5.69 14.07 15.85
CA LEU A 107 4.80 13.12 15.20
C LEU A 107 4.23 12.09 16.20
N GLY A 108 5.05 11.62 17.12
CA GLY A 108 4.59 10.73 18.19
C GLY A 108 3.51 11.38 19.07
N ARG A 109 3.59 12.69 19.34
CA ARG A 109 2.56 13.44 20.08
C ARG A 109 1.29 13.64 19.25
N LEU A 110 1.42 13.88 17.94
CA LEU A 110 0.28 14.00 17.03
C LEU A 110 -0.59 12.73 17.10
N PHE A 111 0.01 11.58 16.82
CA PHE A 111 -0.75 10.32 16.80
C PHE A 111 -1.22 9.87 18.19
N ARG A 112 -0.49 10.15 19.25
CA ARG A 112 -0.92 9.82 20.63
C ARG A 112 -2.23 10.47 21.07
N LYS A 113 -2.67 11.53 20.39
CA LYS A 113 -3.97 12.16 20.65
C LYS A 113 -5.13 11.27 20.18
N ILE A 114 -4.90 10.36 19.22
CA ILE A 114 -5.91 9.45 18.66
C ILE A 114 -5.94 8.18 19.52
N LYS A 115 -6.98 8.05 20.35
CA LYS A 115 -7.11 6.96 21.34
C LYS A 115 -8.38 6.15 21.22
N LYS A 116 -9.37 6.63 20.47
CA LYS A 116 -10.69 6.02 20.34
C LYS A 116 -10.92 5.49 18.93
N GLN A 117 -11.68 4.41 18.83
CA GLN A 117 -12.10 3.83 17.57
C GLN A 117 -12.79 4.85 16.66
N LYS A 118 -13.74 5.61 17.21
CA LYS A 118 -14.48 6.64 16.47
C LYS A 118 -13.57 7.69 15.80
N GLU A 119 -12.45 8.04 16.44
CA GLU A 119 -11.47 8.99 15.87
C GLU A 119 -10.75 8.37 14.64
N VAL A 120 -10.48 7.08 14.70
CA VAL A 120 -9.88 6.33 13.56
C VAL A 120 -10.88 6.17 12.44
N GLU A 121 -12.14 5.89 12.75
CA GLU A 121 -13.22 5.80 11.75
C GLU A 121 -13.38 7.12 10.99
N VAL A 122 -13.42 8.25 11.69
CA VAL A 122 -13.47 9.60 11.08
C VAL A 122 -12.28 9.82 10.14
N ILE A 123 -11.06 9.47 10.59
CA ILE A 123 -9.86 9.57 9.72
C ILE A 123 -10.00 8.65 8.51
N SER A 124 -10.39 7.41 8.71
CA SER A 124 -10.52 6.41 7.65
C SER A 124 -11.53 6.85 6.58
N ASP A 125 -12.68 7.34 7.01
CA ASP A 125 -13.76 7.77 6.11
C ASP A 125 -13.41 9.07 5.40
N GLY A 126 -12.80 10.02 6.09
CA GLY A 126 -12.35 11.27 5.51
C GLY A 126 -11.24 11.05 4.46
N LEU A 127 -10.23 10.23 4.78
CA LEU A 127 -9.15 9.90 3.82
C LEU A 127 -9.69 9.14 2.61
N TRP A 128 -10.64 8.23 2.81
CA TRP A 128 -11.29 7.54 1.70
C TRP A 128 -12.20 8.47 0.90
N GLY A 129 -12.99 9.31 1.56
CA GLY A 129 -13.83 10.33 0.94
C GLY A 129 -13.06 11.27 0.02
N TYR A 130 -11.86 11.63 0.41
CA TYR A 130 -10.93 12.39 -0.41
C TYR A 130 -10.35 11.55 -1.57
N LEU A 131 -9.80 10.38 -1.27
CA LEU A 131 -9.14 9.55 -2.26
C LEU A 131 -10.08 9.12 -3.40
N LYS A 132 -11.33 8.79 -3.07
CA LYS A 132 -12.32 8.37 -4.08
C LYS A 132 -12.63 9.46 -5.12
N GLN A 133 -12.43 10.74 -4.76
CA GLN A 133 -12.58 11.86 -5.70
C GLN A 133 -11.39 11.97 -6.67
N LEU A 134 -10.23 11.45 -6.29
CA LEU A 134 -9.01 11.49 -7.10
C LEU A 134 -8.85 10.30 -8.03
N ILE A 135 -9.43 9.14 -7.67
CA ILE A 135 -9.29 7.90 -8.45
C ILE A 135 -10.05 8.05 -9.78
N PRO A 136 -9.40 7.76 -10.91
CA PRO A 136 -10.02 7.86 -12.23
C PRO A 136 -10.92 6.64 -12.51
N TRP A 137 -12.05 6.54 -11.83
CA TRP A 137 -12.98 5.41 -11.92
C TRP A 137 -13.40 5.06 -13.35
N GLY A 138 -13.61 6.07 -14.20
CA GLY A 138 -13.97 5.87 -15.62
C GLY A 138 -12.89 5.16 -16.43
N GLU A 139 -11.61 5.26 -16.03
CA GLU A 139 -10.50 4.54 -16.67
C GLU A 139 -10.36 3.10 -16.16
N ILE A 140 -10.71 2.85 -14.90
CA ILE A 140 -10.59 1.54 -14.26
C ILE A 140 -11.72 0.60 -14.75
N LYS A 141 -12.94 1.12 -14.90
CA LYS A 141 -14.17 0.42 -15.32
C LYS A 141 -14.56 -0.75 -14.41
N ALA A 142 -13.77 -1.84 -14.40
CA ALA A 142 -14.04 -3.04 -13.63
C ALA A 142 -12.77 -3.62 -13.00
N ASP A 143 -12.87 -4.10 -11.77
CA ASP A 143 -11.75 -4.72 -11.05
C ASP A 143 -12.23 -5.84 -10.09
N TRP A 144 -11.31 -6.67 -9.65
CA TRP A 144 -11.52 -7.66 -8.60
C TRP A 144 -11.19 -7.07 -7.24
N LEU A 145 -12.03 -7.35 -6.25
CA LEU A 145 -11.75 -7.03 -4.86
C LEU A 145 -10.97 -8.18 -4.22
N THR A 146 -9.82 -7.87 -3.62
CA THR A 146 -9.00 -8.87 -2.94
C THR A 146 -8.82 -8.53 -1.47
N PHE A 147 -8.74 -9.58 -0.64
CA PHE A 147 -8.50 -9.48 0.81
C PHE A 147 -7.22 -10.21 1.17
N ASP A 148 -6.43 -9.58 1.99
CA ASP A 148 -5.25 -10.21 2.57
C ASP A 148 -4.96 -9.67 3.97
N SER A 149 -4.36 -10.51 4.79
CA SER A 149 -3.88 -10.14 6.11
C SER A 149 -2.36 -10.21 6.15
N THR A 150 -1.75 -9.30 6.88
CA THR A 150 -0.30 -9.27 6.93
C THR A 150 0.20 -9.14 8.36
N VAL A 151 1.33 -9.81 8.66
CA VAL A 151 1.96 -9.72 9.98
C VAL A 151 2.87 -8.50 10.04
N VAL A 152 2.64 -7.64 11.03
CA VAL A 152 3.49 -6.49 11.37
C VAL A 152 4.15 -6.75 12.71
N GLU A 153 5.43 -7.15 12.68
CA GLU A 153 6.21 -7.45 13.87
C GLU A 153 6.37 -6.24 14.79
N ARG A 154 6.35 -6.49 16.10
CA ARG A 154 6.56 -5.49 17.13
C ARG A 154 7.60 -5.96 18.15
N TYR A 155 8.47 -5.05 18.58
CA TYR A 155 9.56 -5.35 19.49
C TYR A 155 9.32 -4.84 20.91
N GLY A 156 8.20 -4.17 21.15
CA GLY A 156 7.86 -3.59 22.44
C GLY A 156 6.47 -4.03 22.93
N LYS A 157 6.08 -3.49 24.08
CA LYS A 157 4.77 -3.73 24.73
C LYS A 157 3.73 -2.72 24.22
N GLN A 158 3.54 -2.62 22.89
CA GLN A 158 2.48 -1.78 22.33
C GLN A 158 1.12 -2.44 22.55
N GLU A 159 0.09 -1.61 22.69
CA GLU A 159 -1.28 -2.07 22.81
C GLU A 159 -1.70 -2.91 21.60
N GLY A 160 -2.42 -4.01 21.82
CA GLY A 160 -2.84 -4.95 20.76
C GLY A 160 -1.74 -5.90 20.26
N VAL A 161 -0.51 -5.76 20.73
CA VAL A 161 0.56 -6.72 20.39
C VAL A 161 0.31 -8.04 21.09
N LYS A 162 0.08 -9.07 20.30
CA LYS A 162 -0.12 -10.45 20.74
C LYS A 162 0.78 -11.42 19.97
N ARG A 163 1.08 -12.55 20.56
CA ARG A 163 1.74 -13.67 19.88
C ARG A 163 0.69 -14.46 19.11
N GLY A 164 0.90 -14.63 17.81
CA GLY A 164 0.04 -15.37 16.91
C GLY A 164 0.85 -16.03 15.81
N TYR A 165 0.18 -16.38 14.72
CA TYR A 165 0.84 -16.94 13.55
C TYR A 165 1.81 -15.92 12.93
N ASN A 166 3.10 -16.26 12.94
CA ASN A 166 4.15 -15.50 12.29
C ASN A 166 5.12 -16.49 11.62
N PRO A 167 5.02 -16.70 10.31
CA PRO A 167 5.83 -17.68 9.61
C PRO A 167 7.32 -17.32 9.57
N LYS A 168 7.64 -16.01 9.65
CA LYS A 168 9.04 -15.55 9.59
C LYS A 168 9.74 -15.59 10.94
N LYS A 169 9.01 -15.28 12.02
CA LYS A 169 9.58 -15.24 13.39
C LYS A 169 8.59 -15.78 14.40
N LYS A 170 8.61 -17.11 14.59
CA LYS A 170 7.76 -17.82 15.55
C LYS A 170 7.87 -17.20 16.96
N GLY A 171 6.73 -17.01 17.62
CA GLY A 171 6.66 -16.47 18.98
C GLY A 171 6.88 -14.95 19.13
N ARG A 172 7.16 -14.22 18.04
CA ARG A 172 7.26 -12.76 18.07
C ARG A 172 5.88 -12.11 18.17
N GLY A 173 5.76 -11.11 19.05
CA GLY A 173 4.56 -10.28 19.14
C GLY A 173 4.36 -9.43 17.87
N SER A 174 3.10 -9.28 17.46
CA SER A 174 2.76 -8.59 16.22
C SER A 174 1.39 -7.93 16.28
N HIS A 175 1.10 -7.11 15.26
CA HIS A 175 -0.25 -6.80 14.79
C HIS A 175 -0.51 -7.59 13.51
N SER A 176 -1.79 -7.82 13.20
CA SER A 176 -2.25 -8.52 11.99
C SER A 176 -3.27 -7.66 11.22
N PRO A 177 -2.85 -6.54 10.60
CA PRO A 177 -3.77 -5.72 9.83
C PRO A 177 -4.38 -6.51 8.67
N LEU A 178 -5.67 -6.26 8.43
CA LEU A 178 -6.45 -6.75 7.33
C LEU A 178 -6.57 -5.63 6.29
N LEU A 179 -6.36 -5.96 5.02
CA LEU A 179 -6.38 -5.01 3.92
C LEU A 179 -7.31 -5.50 2.81
N ALA A 180 -7.93 -4.54 2.14
CA ALA A 180 -8.70 -4.76 0.92
C ALA A 180 -8.08 -3.96 -0.22
N PHE A 181 -7.93 -4.60 -1.38
CA PHE A 181 -7.30 -4.05 -2.57
C PHE A 181 -8.19 -4.20 -3.80
N LEU A 182 -8.02 -3.30 -4.74
CA LEU A 182 -8.39 -3.51 -6.13
C LEU A 182 -7.21 -4.17 -6.85
N ASN A 183 -7.40 -5.37 -7.38
CA ASN A 183 -6.33 -6.25 -7.84
C ASN A 183 -5.53 -5.69 -9.04
N LYS A 184 -6.22 -5.17 -10.05
CA LYS A 184 -5.60 -4.64 -11.27
C LYS A 184 -5.07 -3.23 -11.06
N SER A 185 -5.89 -2.35 -10.49
CA SER A 185 -5.56 -0.94 -10.26
C SER A 185 -4.67 -0.70 -9.04
N LYS A 186 -4.54 -1.70 -8.15
CA LYS A 186 -3.67 -1.72 -6.96
C LYS A 186 -4.02 -0.71 -5.86
N TYR A 187 -5.15 -0.02 -5.95
CA TYR A 187 -5.58 0.85 -4.86
C TYR A 187 -5.95 0.05 -3.61
N VAL A 188 -5.48 0.49 -2.46
CA VAL A 188 -5.91 -0.02 -1.16
C VAL A 188 -7.19 0.69 -0.76
N VAL A 189 -8.30 -0.05 -0.69
CA VAL A 189 -9.63 0.48 -0.40
C VAL A 189 -9.86 0.66 1.09
N HIS A 190 -9.36 -0.30 1.88
CA HIS A 190 -9.63 -0.32 3.32
C HIS A 190 -8.51 -1.02 4.09
N LEU A 191 -8.36 -0.63 5.36
CA LEU A 191 -7.44 -1.25 6.30
C LEU A 191 -8.07 -1.23 7.71
N TRP A 192 -8.03 -2.38 8.40
CA TRP A 192 -8.23 -2.47 9.85
C TRP A 192 -6.97 -3.03 10.51
N ASN A 193 -6.49 -2.35 11.54
CA ASN A 193 -5.48 -2.93 12.41
C ASN A 193 -6.12 -3.96 13.34
N ARG A 194 -5.42 -5.07 13.61
CA ARG A 194 -5.93 -6.14 14.49
C ARG A 194 -4.81 -6.63 15.39
N PRO A 195 -5.15 -7.21 16.57
CA PRO A 195 -4.17 -7.90 17.41
C PRO A 195 -3.47 -9.04 16.66
N GLY A 196 -2.23 -9.33 17.06
CA GLY A 196 -1.40 -10.30 16.34
C GLY A 196 -1.82 -11.77 16.46
N ASN A 197 -2.72 -12.10 17.38
CA ASN A 197 -3.28 -13.45 17.57
C ASN A 197 -4.59 -13.70 16.80
N VAL A 198 -5.01 -12.75 15.99
CA VAL A 198 -6.24 -12.84 15.18
C VAL A 198 -5.93 -13.53 13.85
N MET A 199 -6.75 -14.49 13.49
CA MET A 199 -6.67 -15.18 12.19
C MET A 199 -7.26 -14.35 11.05
N SER A 200 -6.92 -14.68 9.79
CA SER A 200 -7.36 -13.91 8.62
C SER A 200 -8.88 -13.79 8.53
N TRP A 201 -9.62 -14.84 8.83
CA TRP A 201 -11.09 -14.87 8.76
C TRP A 201 -11.80 -14.10 9.87
N ASN A 202 -11.13 -13.79 10.98
CA ASN A 202 -11.79 -13.04 12.05
C ASN A 202 -12.20 -11.66 11.54
N ASN A 203 -13.44 -11.26 11.81
CA ASN A 203 -14.04 -9.99 11.41
C ASN A 203 -14.17 -9.76 9.88
N ILE A 204 -13.97 -10.79 9.04
CA ILE A 204 -14.03 -10.63 7.58
C ILE A 204 -15.40 -10.14 7.10
N ILE A 205 -16.48 -10.59 7.70
CA ILE A 205 -17.85 -10.19 7.34
C ILE A 205 -18.01 -8.67 7.51
N GLY A 206 -17.76 -8.14 8.70
CA GLY A 206 -17.86 -6.70 8.96
C GLY A 206 -16.86 -5.87 8.14
N PHE A 207 -15.68 -6.41 7.89
CA PHE A 207 -14.68 -5.75 7.06
C PHE A 207 -15.10 -5.72 5.58
N PHE A 208 -15.66 -6.81 5.07
CA PHE A 208 -16.23 -6.88 3.72
C PHE A 208 -17.35 -5.87 3.54
N GLU A 209 -18.33 -5.85 4.46
CA GLU A 209 -19.45 -4.90 4.42
C GLU A 209 -18.98 -3.45 4.40
N SER A 210 -18.05 -3.10 5.28
CA SER A 210 -17.46 -1.76 5.31
C SER A 210 -16.69 -1.43 4.03
N THR A 211 -15.96 -2.40 3.46
CA THR A 211 -15.22 -2.24 2.21
C THR A 211 -16.18 -2.09 1.03
N TRP A 212 -17.23 -2.91 0.98
CA TRP A 212 -18.22 -2.87 -0.09
C TRP A 212 -18.92 -1.51 -0.16
N GLN A 213 -19.34 -0.96 0.99
CA GLN A 213 -19.95 0.38 1.07
C GLN A 213 -19.05 1.48 0.52
N ARG A 214 -17.72 1.32 0.62
CA ARG A 214 -16.75 2.31 0.13
C ARG A 214 -16.66 2.38 -1.38
N ILE A 215 -16.82 1.25 -2.07
CA ILE A 215 -16.57 1.12 -3.52
C ILE A 215 -17.85 0.95 -4.34
N ASN A 216 -18.95 0.55 -3.71
CA ASN A 216 -20.22 0.35 -4.39
C ASN A 216 -20.68 1.62 -5.12
N GLY A 217 -21.09 1.49 -6.38
CA GLY A 217 -21.49 2.61 -7.23
C GLY A 217 -20.34 3.43 -7.85
N HIS A 218 -19.08 3.13 -7.55
CA HIS A 218 -17.93 3.80 -8.15
C HIS A 218 -17.26 2.98 -9.26
N ILE A 219 -17.30 1.66 -9.13
CA ILE A 219 -16.63 0.72 -10.04
C ILE A 219 -17.47 -0.57 -10.12
N ASP A 220 -17.43 -1.22 -11.26
CA ASP A 220 -17.96 -2.57 -11.41
C ASP A 220 -17.02 -3.58 -10.74
N ILE A 221 -17.50 -4.20 -9.66
CA ILE A 221 -16.76 -5.24 -8.94
C ILE A 221 -17.05 -6.59 -9.57
N MET A 222 -16.09 -7.09 -10.34
CA MET A 222 -16.18 -8.40 -11.02
C MET A 222 -16.36 -9.55 -10.06
N GLY A 223 -15.92 -9.42 -8.82
CA GLY A 223 -16.03 -10.41 -7.76
C GLY A 223 -14.93 -10.27 -6.70
N VAL A 224 -14.85 -11.28 -5.84
CA VAL A 224 -13.89 -11.37 -4.73
C VAL A 224 -12.86 -12.47 -5.00
N ILE A 225 -11.58 -12.16 -4.90
CA ILE A 225 -10.49 -13.14 -4.87
C ILE A 225 -9.86 -13.12 -3.48
N ALA A 226 -9.73 -14.30 -2.85
CA ALA A 226 -9.12 -14.38 -1.53
C ALA A 226 -8.31 -15.66 -1.31
N ASP A 227 -7.46 -15.65 -0.27
CA ASP A 227 -6.65 -16.80 0.08
C ASP A 227 -7.42 -17.82 0.95
N SER A 228 -6.76 -18.94 1.21
CA SER A 228 -7.33 -20.00 2.05
C SER A 228 -7.56 -19.56 3.51
N GLY A 229 -6.99 -18.44 3.92
CA GLY A 229 -7.28 -17.79 5.19
C GLY A 229 -8.73 -17.30 5.29
N PHE A 230 -9.38 -17.06 4.16
CA PHE A 230 -10.78 -16.59 4.06
C PHE A 230 -11.76 -17.69 3.62
N TYR A 231 -11.31 -18.94 3.57
CA TYR A 231 -12.15 -20.10 3.31
C TYR A 231 -13.04 -20.38 4.54
N LEU A 232 -14.14 -19.65 4.63
CA LEU A 232 -15.09 -19.64 5.73
C LEU A 232 -16.51 -19.74 5.20
N ARG A 233 -17.31 -20.70 5.73
CA ARG A 233 -18.68 -20.93 5.29
C ARG A 233 -19.53 -19.65 5.29
N GLU A 234 -19.54 -18.97 6.42
CA GLU A 234 -20.38 -17.77 6.61
C GLU A 234 -20.02 -16.63 5.65
N PHE A 235 -18.75 -16.52 5.28
CA PHE A 235 -18.30 -15.53 4.29
C PHE A 235 -18.72 -15.93 2.88
N ILE A 236 -18.57 -17.18 2.51
CA ILE A 236 -19.00 -17.70 1.20
C ILE A 236 -20.52 -17.56 1.05
N GLU A 237 -21.30 -17.97 2.07
CA GLU A 237 -22.76 -17.80 2.07
C GLU A 237 -23.19 -16.33 1.99
N LEU A 238 -22.42 -15.40 2.58
CA LEU A 238 -22.66 -13.97 2.45
C LEU A 238 -22.48 -13.51 1.00
N LEU A 239 -21.38 -13.91 0.35
CA LEU A 239 -21.10 -13.56 -1.05
C LEU A 239 -22.18 -14.12 -1.99
N GLU A 240 -22.62 -15.36 -1.75
CA GLU A 240 -23.71 -16.01 -2.50
C GLU A 240 -25.05 -15.26 -2.33
N ARG A 241 -25.42 -14.89 -1.09
CA ARG A 241 -26.64 -14.12 -0.84
C ARG A 241 -26.64 -12.72 -1.48
N ARG A 242 -25.44 -12.16 -1.69
CA ARG A 242 -25.26 -10.86 -2.35
C ARG A 242 -25.03 -10.97 -3.85
N GLU A 243 -25.10 -12.18 -4.40
CA GLU A 243 -24.84 -12.47 -5.81
C GLU A 243 -23.46 -12.00 -6.27
N VAL A 244 -22.48 -11.97 -5.34
CA VAL A 244 -21.11 -11.61 -5.64
C VAL A 244 -20.34 -12.84 -6.11
N ILE A 245 -19.70 -12.75 -7.26
CA ILE A 245 -18.79 -13.78 -7.75
C ILE A 245 -17.59 -13.87 -6.82
N TYR A 246 -17.16 -15.10 -6.51
CA TYR A 246 -15.97 -15.31 -5.70
C TYR A 246 -15.06 -16.41 -6.25
N ILE A 247 -13.77 -16.27 -5.99
CA ILE A 247 -12.74 -17.28 -6.23
C ILE A 247 -11.85 -17.31 -4.98
N ILE A 248 -12.08 -18.29 -4.11
CA ILE A 248 -11.38 -18.39 -2.83
C ILE A 248 -10.54 -19.66 -2.83
N ALA A 249 -9.25 -19.55 -2.48
CA ALA A 249 -8.41 -20.73 -2.36
C ALA A 249 -8.92 -21.64 -1.24
N ALA A 250 -9.14 -22.91 -1.56
CA ALA A 250 -9.67 -23.88 -0.61
C ALA A 250 -8.58 -24.44 0.30
N ARG A 251 -8.91 -24.71 1.57
CA ARG A 251 -8.03 -25.46 2.45
C ARG A 251 -8.10 -26.94 2.09
N LEU A 252 -6.94 -27.50 1.76
CA LEU A 252 -6.82 -28.91 1.38
C LEU A 252 -6.80 -29.81 2.62
N TYR A 253 -7.97 -30.11 3.18
CA TYR A 253 -8.13 -31.13 4.22
C TYR A 253 -8.37 -32.51 3.58
N ARG A 254 -8.18 -33.57 4.33
CA ARG A 254 -8.16 -34.96 3.82
C ARG A 254 -9.32 -35.35 2.88
N PRO A 255 -10.60 -35.07 3.20
CA PRO A 255 -11.72 -35.38 2.28
C PRO A 255 -11.60 -34.68 0.93
N LEU A 256 -11.26 -33.37 0.91
CA LEU A 256 -11.08 -32.62 -0.34
C LEU A 256 -9.87 -33.12 -1.14
N GLN A 257 -8.76 -33.47 -0.47
CA GLN A 257 -7.59 -34.10 -1.11
C GLN A 257 -7.97 -35.39 -1.83
N ARG A 258 -8.76 -36.28 -1.16
CA ARG A 258 -9.23 -37.51 -1.76
C ARG A 258 -10.07 -37.27 -3.01
N MET A 259 -10.94 -36.26 -2.97
CA MET A 259 -11.76 -35.86 -4.14
C MET A 259 -10.87 -35.37 -5.28
N VAL A 260 -9.85 -34.58 -5.01
CA VAL A 260 -8.91 -34.09 -6.03
C VAL A 260 -8.14 -35.24 -6.67
N TYR A 261 -7.66 -36.20 -5.88
CA TYR A 261 -6.92 -37.37 -6.39
C TYR A 261 -7.79 -38.34 -7.18
N ALA A 262 -9.07 -38.42 -6.84
CA ALA A 262 -10.02 -39.27 -7.56
C ALA A 262 -10.39 -38.72 -8.96
N GLN A 263 -10.08 -37.46 -9.26
CA GLN A 263 -10.38 -36.87 -10.55
C GLN A 263 -9.55 -37.49 -11.67
N GLN A 264 -10.24 -37.92 -12.73
CA GLN A 264 -9.61 -38.49 -13.93
C GLN A 264 -9.66 -37.55 -15.13
N ASN A 265 -10.60 -36.61 -15.17
CA ASN A 265 -10.84 -35.71 -16.30
C ASN A 265 -9.98 -34.46 -16.19
N TRP A 266 -8.64 -34.61 -16.28
CA TRP A 266 -7.71 -33.53 -16.29
C TRP A 266 -7.49 -33.00 -17.70
N GLN A 267 -7.85 -31.74 -17.93
CA GLN A 267 -7.60 -31.04 -19.17
C GLN A 267 -6.24 -30.32 -19.09
N GLN A 268 -5.35 -30.62 -20.01
CA GLN A 268 -4.09 -29.88 -20.15
C GLN A 268 -4.35 -28.49 -20.73
N ILE A 269 -3.92 -27.44 -20.02
CA ILE A 269 -4.13 -26.03 -20.38
C ILE A 269 -2.84 -25.34 -20.81
N GLU A 270 -1.72 -25.73 -20.23
CA GLU A 270 -0.35 -25.30 -20.60
C GLU A 270 0.59 -26.51 -20.43
N GLN A 271 1.79 -26.43 -20.98
CA GLN A 271 2.79 -27.47 -20.79
C GLN A 271 3.10 -27.63 -19.28
N GLY A 272 2.84 -28.84 -18.76
CA GLY A 272 3.02 -29.15 -17.35
C GLY A 272 1.94 -28.59 -16.42
N ILE A 273 0.80 -28.16 -16.94
CA ILE A 273 -0.34 -27.70 -16.15
C ILE A 273 -1.63 -28.32 -16.66
N TRP A 274 -2.41 -28.87 -15.74
CA TRP A 274 -3.74 -29.42 -15.99
C TRP A 274 -4.75 -28.82 -15.03
N VAL A 275 -5.99 -28.68 -15.48
CA VAL A 275 -7.14 -28.22 -14.71
C VAL A 275 -8.22 -29.27 -14.73
N THR A 276 -8.97 -29.38 -13.65
CA THR A 276 -10.22 -30.13 -13.54
C THR A 276 -11.21 -29.38 -12.68
N GLU A 277 -12.48 -29.70 -12.78
CA GLU A 277 -13.55 -29.18 -11.94
C GLU A 277 -14.43 -30.28 -11.43
N PHE A 278 -15.02 -30.09 -10.25
CA PHE A 278 -15.93 -31.00 -9.62
C PHE A 278 -16.81 -30.27 -8.59
N PHE A 279 -17.93 -30.89 -8.25
CA PHE A 279 -18.77 -30.46 -7.15
C PHE A 279 -18.45 -31.26 -5.90
N PHE A 280 -18.38 -30.56 -4.77
CA PHE A 280 -18.07 -31.19 -3.50
C PHE A 280 -18.79 -30.49 -2.35
N GLN A 281 -19.41 -31.26 -1.47
CA GLN A 281 -20.04 -30.79 -0.24
C GLN A 281 -19.06 -30.98 0.93
N HIS A 282 -18.68 -29.86 1.57
CA HIS A 282 -17.98 -29.95 2.83
C HIS A 282 -18.88 -30.54 3.92
N LEU A 283 -18.30 -31.29 4.87
CA LEU A 283 -19.08 -32.04 5.89
C LEU A 283 -20.10 -31.17 6.65
N ASP A 284 -19.73 -29.93 6.98
CA ASP A 284 -20.55 -29.02 7.77
C ASP A 284 -21.37 -28.04 6.90
N TRP A 285 -21.36 -28.19 5.58
CA TRP A 285 -22.04 -27.28 4.67
C TRP A 285 -23.32 -27.90 4.13
N LYS A 286 -24.35 -27.07 3.93
CA LYS A 286 -25.68 -27.56 3.52
C LYS A 286 -25.76 -27.92 2.04
N THR A 287 -24.90 -27.33 1.21
CA THR A 287 -24.93 -27.49 -0.25
C THR A 287 -23.54 -27.83 -0.77
N ASP A 288 -23.50 -28.55 -1.87
CA ASP A 288 -22.31 -28.72 -2.67
C ASP A 288 -21.96 -27.42 -3.39
N ARG A 289 -20.68 -27.25 -3.70
CA ARG A 289 -20.16 -26.08 -4.43
C ARG A 289 -19.16 -26.54 -5.47
N ARG A 290 -18.97 -25.69 -6.47
CA ARG A 290 -18.00 -25.92 -7.54
C ARG A 290 -16.59 -25.68 -7.04
N TYR A 291 -15.71 -26.65 -7.27
CA TYR A 291 -14.28 -26.57 -7.02
C TYR A 291 -13.50 -26.71 -8.33
N ILE A 292 -12.45 -25.93 -8.45
CA ILE A 292 -11.51 -26.01 -9.56
C ILE A 292 -10.18 -26.41 -8.99
N ALA A 293 -9.63 -27.52 -9.49
CA ALA A 293 -8.32 -28.01 -9.10
C ALA A 293 -7.33 -27.86 -10.27
N VAL A 294 -6.12 -27.45 -9.95
CA VAL A 294 -5.00 -27.35 -10.88
C VAL A 294 -3.86 -28.19 -10.34
N ARG A 295 -3.26 -29.00 -11.21
CA ARG A 295 -2.01 -29.68 -10.91
C ARG A 295 -0.90 -29.18 -11.81
N GLN A 296 0.29 -29.00 -11.25
CA GLN A 296 1.49 -28.56 -11.96
C GLN A 296 2.60 -29.60 -11.79
N ASP A 297 3.17 -30.05 -12.88
CA ASP A 297 4.32 -30.95 -12.90
C ASP A 297 5.58 -30.21 -12.38
N ILE A 298 6.10 -30.64 -11.22
CA ILE A 298 7.24 -29.99 -10.56
C ILE A 298 8.57 -30.29 -11.28
N ASN A 299 8.66 -31.39 -12.03
CA ASN A 299 9.86 -31.74 -12.77
C ASN A 299 10.03 -30.84 -14.01
N ARG A 300 8.91 -30.53 -14.68
CA ARG A 300 8.89 -29.61 -15.84
C ARG A 300 8.86 -28.15 -15.42
N ARG A 301 8.39 -27.86 -14.22
CA ARG A 301 8.26 -26.50 -13.66
C ARG A 301 8.82 -26.44 -12.23
N PRO A 302 10.16 -26.50 -12.06
CA PRO A 302 10.77 -26.54 -10.71
C PRO A 302 10.38 -25.34 -9.82
N HIS A 303 10.13 -24.18 -10.42
CA HIS A 303 9.65 -22.99 -9.69
C HIS A 303 8.22 -23.15 -9.14
N ALA A 304 7.44 -24.14 -9.63
CA ALA A 304 6.13 -24.45 -9.09
C ALA A 304 6.19 -25.10 -7.70
N MET A 305 7.32 -25.64 -7.28
CA MET A 305 7.49 -26.21 -5.93
C MET A 305 7.16 -25.22 -4.82
N GLY A 306 7.33 -23.92 -5.06
CA GLY A 306 7.02 -22.89 -4.07
C GLY A 306 7.88 -22.98 -2.81
N LYS A 307 7.66 -22.08 -1.87
CA LYS A 307 8.22 -22.18 -0.52
C LYS A 307 7.51 -23.32 0.21
N GLU A 308 8.28 -24.13 0.96
CA GLU A 308 7.76 -25.18 1.82
C GLU A 308 6.50 -24.76 2.58
N LEU A 309 5.57 -25.69 2.61
CA LEU A 309 4.27 -25.71 3.25
C LEU A 309 4.09 -24.72 4.40
N SER A 310 3.22 -23.75 4.24
CA SER A 310 2.55 -23.17 5.39
C SER A 310 1.57 -24.23 5.95
N LEU A 311 1.44 -24.31 7.26
CA LEU A 311 0.50 -25.23 7.94
C LEU A 311 -0.96 -25.09 7.47
N PHE A 312 -1.26 -24.03 6.72
CA PHE A 312 -2.55 -23.66 6.17
C PHE A 312 -2.48 -23.38 4.66
N GLY A 313 -1.49 -23.97 3.96
CA GLY A 313 -1.33 -23.77 2.51
C GLY A 313 -2.52 -24.31 1.72
N SER A 314 -2.88 -23.57 0.68
CA SER A 314 -3.84 -24.01 -0.34
C SER A 314 -3.23 -25.00 -1.34
N ASP A 315 -1.94 -25.25 -1.22
CA ASP A 315 -1.17 -26.05 -2.16
C ASP A 315 -0.64 -27.31 -1.48
N TYR A 316 -0.67 -28.41 -2.19
CA TYR A 316 -0.21 -29.71 -1.73
C TYR A 316 0.65 -30.38 -2.81
N VAL A 317 1.81 -30.90 -2.41
CA VAL A 317 2.71 -31.65 -3.29
C VAL A 317 2.59 -33.14 -2.99
N THR A 318 2.28 -33.93 -4.01
CA THR A 318 2.27 -35.39 -3.94
C THR A 318 2.82 -35.97 -5.25
N GLY A 319 3.78 -36.87 -5.14
CA GLY A 319 4.51 -37.37 -6.29
C GLY A 319 5.14 -36.22 -7.09
N ASP A 320 4.94 -36.23 -8.39
CA ASP A 320 5.49 -35.24 -9.33
C ASP A 320 4.63 -33.99 -9.50
N TYR A 321 3.55 -33.84 -8.71
CA TYR A 321 2.58 -32.76 -8.91
C TYR A 321 2.38 -31.93 -7.67
N ARG A 322 2.28 -30.59 -7.89
CA ARG A 322 1.72 -29.64 -6.92
C ARG A 322 0.27 -29.38 -7.28
N TYR A 323 -0.61 -29.49 -6.28
CA TYR A 323 -2.03 -29.23 -6.41
C TYR A 323 -2.43 -27.91 -5.75
N SER A 324 -3.31 -27.16 -6.43
CA SER A 324 -3.96 -25.96 -5.91
C SER A 324 -5.46 -26.07 -6.20
N VAL A 325 -6.29 -25.66 -5.24
CA VAL A 325 -7.75 -25.79 -5.37
C VAL A 325 -8.43 -24.51 -4.97
N TRP A 326 -9.44 -24.12 -5.72
CA TRP A 326 -10.29 -22.96 -5.45
C TRP A 326 -11.76 -23.38 -5.42
N ILE A 327 -12.54 -22.72 -4.56
CA ILE A 327 -13.99 -22.76 -4.55
C ILE A 327 -14.51 -21.51 -5.25
N THR A 328 -15.58 -21.66 -6.05
CA THR A 328 -16.14 -20.56 -6.83
C THR A 328 -17.62 -20.77 -7.14
N ASN A 329 -18.36 -19.68 -7.31
CA ASN A 329 -19.69 -19.64 -7.91
C ASN A 329 -19.68 -19.07 -9.34
N SER A 330 -18.49 -18.75 -9.91
CA SER A 330 -18.38 -18.30 -11.29
C SER A 330 -18.85 -19.38 -12.25
N ALA A 331 -19.56 -18.99 -13.31
CA ALA A 331 -19.94 -19.85 -14.42
C ALA A 331 -18.84 -19.97 -15.49
N ASP A 332 -17.75 -19.22 -15.38
CA ASP A 332 -16.65 -19.23 -16.34
C ASP A 332 -16.01 -20.63 -16.43
N PRO A 333 -15.44 -21.00 -17.59
CA PRO A 333 -14.66 -22.22 -17.72
C PRO A 333 -13.52 -22.31 -16.69
N ALA A 334 -13.22 -23.52 -16.21
CA ALA A 334 -12.22 -23.74 -15.16
C ALA A 334 -10.85 -23.11 -15.46
N TYR A 335 -10.45 -23.10 -16.73
CA TYR A 335 -9.23 -22.44 -17.19
C TYR A 335 -9.26 -20.91 -16.97
N GLU A 336 -10.37 -20.25 -17.31
CA GLU A 336 -10.51 -18.79 -17.15
C GLU A 336 -10.53 -18.41 -15.65
N VAL A 337 -11.22 -19.19 -14.80
CA VAL A 337 -11.20 -18.98 -13.34
C VAL A 337 -9.78 -19.08 -12.80
N TRP A 338 -9.01 -20.10 -13.21
CA TRP A 338 -7.60 -20.22 -12.81
C TRP A 338 -6.77 -19.04 -13.29
N LYS A 339 -6.98 -18.59 -14.52
CA LYS A 339 -6.28 -17.43 -15.09
C LYS A 339 -6.55 -16.14 -14.32
N GLN A 340 -7.79 -15.96 -13.83
CA GLN A 340 -8.17 -14.83 -12.98
C GLN A 340 -7.48 -14.88 -11.60
N CYS A 341 -7.10 -16.05 -11.10
CA CYS A 341 -6.37 -16.20 -9.85
C CYS A 341 -4.85 -15.93 -9.98
N ARG A 342 -4.27 -16.04 -11.18
CA ARG A 342 -2.81 -15.85 -11.39
C ARG A 342 -2.31 -14.47 -10.97
N PRO A 343 -3.04 -13.35 -11.24
CA PRO A 343 -2.62 -12.01 -10.82
C PRO A 343 -2.55 -11.80 -9.30
N ARG A 344 -2.99 -12.77 -8.48
CA ARG A 344 -2.86 -12.71 -7.02
C ARG A 344 -1.41 -12.55 -6.53
N ALA A 345 -0.43 -13.00 -7.30
CA ALA A 345 0.98 -12.67 -7.05
C ALA A 345 1.21 -11.14 -6.98
N ASN A 346 0.32 -10.34 -7.59
CA ASN A 346 0.37 -8.88 -7.50
C ASN A 346 -0.01 -8.36 -6.11
N ASP A 347 -0.90 -9.05 -5.36
CA ASP A 347 -1.29 -8.65 -4.00
C ASP A 347 -0.13 -8.82 -3.04
N GLU A 348 0.62 -9.92 -3.16
CA GLU A 348 1.86 -10.12 -2.41
C GLU A 348 2.88 -9.01 -2.70
N ASN A 349 2.99 -8.58 -3.97
CA ASN A 349 3.84 -7.48 -4.37
C ASN A 349 3.35 -6.14 -3.81
N THR A 350 2.03 -5.89 -3.78
CA THR A 350 1.43 -4.70 -3.19
C THR A 350 1.71 -4.63 -1.69
N ILE A 351 1.50 -5.73 -0.96
CA ILE A 351 1.83 -5.80 0.47
C ILE A 351 3.32 -5.64 0.73
N LYS A 352 4.15 -6.24 -0.12
CA LYS A 352 5.60 -6.09 -0.04
C LYS A 352 6.02 -4.64 -0.26
N GLU A 353 5.45 -3.96 -1.25
CA GLU A 353 5.69 -2.54 -1.50
C GLU A 353 5.25 -1.67 -0.31
N LEU A 354 4.04 -1.90 0.23
CA LEU A 354 3.55 -1.24 1.44
C LEU A 354 4.48 -1.42 2.64
N LYS A 355 5.01 -2.62 2.85
CA LYS A 355 5.92 -2.91 3.97
C LYS A 355 7.31 -2.33 3.80
N GLU A 356 7.89 -2.49 2.63
CA GLU A 356 9.29 -2.16 2.37
C GLU A 356 9.48 -0.68 1.99
N ASP A 357 8.60 -0.15 1.14
CA ASP A 357 8.76 1.17 0.55
C ASP A 357 7.95 2.24 1.29
N PHE A 358 6.78 1.87 1.85
CA PHE A 358 5.88 2.76 2.60
C PHE A 358 5.89 2.48 4.11
N ALA A 359 6.81 1.63 4.55
CA ALA A 359 7.06 1.35 5.96
C ALA A 359 5.79 0.98 6.75
N LEU A 360 4.87 0.15 6.19
CA LEU A 360 3.62 -0.26 6.87
C LEU A 360 3.90 -0.87 8.24
N GLY A 361 5.02 -1.57 8.41
CA GLY A 361 5.49 -2.13 9.67
C GLY A 361 6.28 -1.17 10.56
N GLY A 362 6.66 0.01 10.04
CA GLY A 362 7.46 1.01 10.75
C GLY A 362 6.66 1.83 11.77
N PHE A 363 7.30 2.87 12.30
CA PHE A 363 6.67 3.90 13.14
C PHE A 363 5.89 3.32 14.32
N SER A 364 6.57 2.61 15.20
CA SER A 364 5.97 2.00 16.39
C SER A 364 5.34 3.03 17.33
N MET A 365 4.08 2.80 17.71
CA MET A 365 3.33 3.63 18.65
C MET A 365 2.85 2.81 19.84
N LYS A 366 2.61 3.48 20.97
CA LYS A 366 2.17 2.81 22.20
C LYS A 366 0.73 2.32 22.10
N TYR A 367 -0.18 3.17 21.56
CA TYR A 367 -1.61 2.90 21.54
C TYR A 367 -2.04 2.25 20.23
N PHE A 368 -3.06 1.40 20.33
CA PHE A 368 -3.59 0.61 19.21
C PHE A 368 -4.17 1.51 18.11
N TYR A 369 -5.08 2.40 18.47
CA TYR A 369 -5.73 3.31 17.51
C TYR A 369 -4.77 4.36 16.93
N SER A 370 -3.78 4.81 17.71
CA SER A 370 -2.69 5.65 17.17
C SER A 370 -1.90 4.92 16.07
N THR A 371 -1.67 3.62 16.26
CA THR A 371 -0.98 2.77 15.27
C THR A 371 -1.81 2.63 14.00
N GLU A 372 -3.12 2.40 14.14
CA GLU A 372 -4.05 2.27 13.03
C GLU A 372 -4.16 3.58 12.23
N ALA A 373 -4.34 4.71 12.89
CA ALA A 373 -4.36 6.02 12.23
C ALA A 373 -3.09 6.29 11.41
N ALA A 374 -1.93 5.95 11.95
CA ALA A 374 -0.69 6.07 11.21
C ALA A 374 -0.58 5.09 10.03
N MET A 375 -1.18 3.90 10.14
CA MET A 375 -1.29 2.96 9.02
C MET A 375 -2.21 3.50 7.92
N LEU A 376 -3.34 4.11 8.27
CA LEU A 376 -4.27 4.72 7.33
C LEU A 376 -3.63 5.86 6.52
N ILE A 377 -2.84 6.72 7.17
CA ILE A 377 -2.09 7.75 6.44
C ILE A 377 -1.05 7.11 5.49
N ARG A 378 -0.41 6.01 5.86
CA ARG A 378 0.51 5.29 4.95
C ARG A 378 -0.22 4.67 3.77
N VAL A 379 -1.43 4.17 3.97
CA VAL A 379 -2.31 3.73 2.88
C VAL A 379 -2.65 4.89 1.95
N LEU A 380 -2.98 6.05 2.48
CA LEU A 380 -3.16 7.25 1.65
C LEU A 380 -1.90 7.58 0.84
N ILE A 381 -0.73 7.62 1.49
CA ILE A 381 0.55 7.93 0.82
C ILE A 381 0.82 6.92 -0.31
N TYR A 382 0.55 5.65 -0.08
CA TYR A 382 0.64 4.60 -1.10
C TYR A 382 -0.33 4.85 -2.26
N ASN A 383 -1.60 5.12 -1.97
CA ASN A 383 -2.60 5.37 -3.00
C ASN A 383 -2.30 6.64 -3.81
N LEU A 384 -1.82 7.71 -3.18
CA LEU A 384 -1.35 8.91 -3.87
C LEU A 384 -0.13 8.61 -4.77
N PHE A 385 0.73 7.69 -4.34
CA PHE A 385 1.84 7.22 -5.17
C PHE A 385 1.34 6.41 -6.37
N VAL A 386 0.38 5.52 -6.20
CA VAL A 386 -0.26 4.78 -7.31
C VAL A 386 -0.85 5.78 -8.32
N LEU A 387 -1.61 6.75 -7.82
CA LEU A 387 -2.20 7.81 -8.65
C LEU A 387 -1.13 8.62 -9.40
N PHE A 388 -0.09 9.07 -8.70
CA PHE A 388 1.03 9.81 -9.29
C PHE A 388 1.74 8.98 -10.37
N ARG A 389 2.01 7.72 -10.09
CA ARG A 389 2.67 6.79 -11.01
C ARG A 389 1.82 6.59 -12.28
N ASP A 390 0.53 6.35 -12.13
CA ASP A 390 -0.35 6.03 -13.25
C ASP A 390 -0.69 7.29 -14.08
N GLN A 391 -0.99 8.41 -13.43
CA GLN A 391 -1.47 9.61 -14.09
C GLN A 391 -0.33 10.56 -14.54
N ILE A 392 0.77 10.61 -13.80
CA ILE A 392 1.86 11.56 -14.06
C ILE A 392 3.06 10.88 -14.71
N LEU A 393 3.60 9.79 -14.16
CA LEU A 393 4.80 9.16 -14.69
C LEU A 393 4.54 8.44 -16.01
N GLY A 394 3.42 7.72 -16.13
CA GLY A 394 2.98 7.04 -17.34
C GLY A 394 3.40 5.58 -17.44
N GLN A 395 3.19 4.97 -18.61
CA GLN A 395 3.25 3.52 -18.81
C GLN A 395 4.63 2.89 -18.55
N THR A 396 5.71 3.61 -18.84
CA THR A 396 7.08 3.08 -18.67
C THR A 396 7.45 2.85 -17.20
N GLU A 397 6.88 3.62 -16.29
CA GLU A 397 7.10 3.55 -14.86
C GLU A 397 6.00 2.81 -14.07
N LYS A 398 4.94 2.37 -14.76
CA LYS A 398 3.73 1.79 -14.14
C LYS A 398 4.00 0.62 -13.18
N THR A 399 5.03 -0.17 -13.44
CA THR A 399 5.40 -1.33 -12.62
C THR A 399 6.54 -1.05 -11.65
N GLU A 400 7.15 0.13 -11.72
CA GLU A 400 8.30 0.45 -10.88
C GLU A 400 7.87 0.81 -9.45
N ARG A 401 8.65 0.33 -8.49
CA ARG A 401 8.42 0.57 -7.06
C ARG A 401 8.96 1.94 -6.64
N LEU A 402 8.40 2.47 -5.54
CA LEU A 402 8.83 3.75 -4.97
C LEU A 402 10.35 3.82 -4.74
N LYS A 403 10.97 2.75 -4.25
CA LYS A 403 12.42 2.74 -4.02
C LYS A 403 13.25 3.01 -5.29
N THR A 404 12.80 2.54 -6.45
CA THR A 404 13.45 2.81 -7.75
C THR A 404 13.18 4.23 -8.22
N LEU A 405 11.91 4.65 -8.17
CA LEU A 405 11.49 5.98 -8.61
C LEU A 405 12.07 7.09 -7.73
N ARG A 406 12.36 6.80 -6.46
CA ARG A 406 13.07 7.72 -5.55
C ARG A 406 14.41 8.16 -6.11
N TYR A 407 15.23 7.24 -6.57
CA TYR A 407 16.52 7.57 -7.17
C TYR A 407 16.39 8.18 -8.56
N LYS A 408 15.37 7.80 -9.33
CA LYS A 408 15.17 8.38 -10.67
C LYS A 408 14.71 9.83 -10.63
N TYR A 409 13.80 10.17 -9.69
CA TYR A 409 13.06 11.43 -9.76
C TYR A 409 13.09 12.29 -8.49
N PHE A 410 13.35 11.72 -7.32
CA PHE A 410 13.22 12.46 -6.05
C PHE A 410 14.57 12.86 -5.45
N VAL A 411 15.56 11.98 -5.53
CA VAL A 411 16.91 12.27 -5.01
C VAL A 411 17.71 12.98 -6.10
N LEU A 412 17.49 14.28 -6.21
CA LEU A 412 18.16 15.18 -7.13
C LEU A 412 18.73 16.35 -6.35
N PRO A 413 20.05 16.60 -6.38
CA PRO A 413 20.64 17.73 -5.69
C PRO A 413 20.05 19.04 -6.21
N ALA A 414 19.69 19.94 -5.30
CA ALA A 414 19.16 21.24 -5.68
C ALA A 414 19.59 22.34 -4.69
N GLN A 415 19.69 23.56 -5.19
CA GLN A 415 19.98 24.77 -4.44
C GLN A 415 18.82 25.73 -4.55
N LEU A 416 18.35 26.25 -3.41
CA LEU A 416 17.44 27.38 -3.39
C LEU A 416 18.24 28.67 -3.37
N GLY A 417 17.99 29.54 -4.32
CA GLY A 417 18.56 30.88 -4.43
C GLY A 417 17.46 31.88 -4.72
N GLY A 418 17.85 33.09 -5.10
CA GLY A 418 16.93 34.13 -5.55
C GLY A 418 17.26 34.54 -6.99
N ASP A 419 16.25 35.07 -7.67
CA ASP A 419 16.38 35.86 -8.88
C ASP A 419 15.53 37.11 -8.67
N GLY A 420 16.22 38.21 -8.29
CA GLY A 420 15.53 39.35 -7.73
C GLY A 420 14.74 39.00 -6.46
N ARG A 421 13.43 39.25 -6.47
CA ARG A 421 12.52 38.96 -5.37
C ARG A 421 11.93 37.55 -5.40
N MET A 422 12.16 36.78 -6.48
CA MET A 422 11.59 35.46 -6.67
C MET A 422 12.55 34.38 -6.16
N PRO A 423 12.12 33.47 -5.28
CA PRO A 423 12.90 32.30 -4.93
C PRO A 423 12.97 31.32 -6.13
N VAL A 424 14.17 30.83 -6.42
CA VAL A 424 14.43 29.91 -7.53
C VAL A 424 15.10 28.64 -7.03
N LEU A 425 14.47 27.49 -7.28
CA LEU A 425 15.06 26.18 -7.02
C LEU A 425 15.84 25.71 -8.26
N ARG A 426 17.16 25.64 -8.14
CA ARG A 426 18.04 25.16 -9.20
C ARG A 426 18.36 23.69 -8.97
N ILE A 427 17.77 22.80 -9.79
CA ILE A 427 17.98 21.34 -9.70
C ILE A 427 19.19 20.98 -10.56
N SER A 428 20.17 20.30 -9.97
CA SER A 428 21.38 19.86 -10.66
C SER A 428 21.09 18.57 -11.46
N VAL A 429 21.07 18.70 -12.77
CA VAL A 429 20.83 17.59 -13.71
C VAL A 429 21.80 17.70 -14.87
N PHE A 430 22.64 16.70 -15.05
CA PHE A 430 23.72 16.73 -16.06
C PHE A 430 23.28 16.35 -17.46
N THR A 431 22.28 15.45 -17.59
CA THR A 431 21.88 14.95 -18.91
C THR A 431 20.62 15.66 -19.40
N GLN A 432 20.65 16.06 -20.68
CA GLN A 432 19.48 16.66 -21.34
C GLN A 432 18.26 15.75 -21.30
N LYS A 433 18.46 14.43 -21.40
CA LYS A 433 17.37 13.44 -21.34
C LYS A 433 16.60 13.52 -20.01
N VAL A 434 17.31 13.57 -18.87
CA VAL A 434 16.68 13.69 -17.54
C VAL A 434 15.99 15.05 -17.39
N ARG A 435 16.63 16.13 -17.85
CA ARG A 435 16.03 17.49 -17.82
C ARG A 435 14.71 17.52 -18.60
N SER A 436 14.70 17.02 -19.84
CA SER A 436 13.51 16.96 -20.68
C SER A 436 12.40 16.10 -20.05
N LYS A 437 12.75 14.97 -19.43
CA LYS A 437 11.77 14.13 -18.71
C LYS A 437 11.16 14.88 -17.52
N LEU A 438 11.95 15.58 -16.71
CA LEU A 438 11.43 16.35 -15.57
C LEU A 438 10.51 17.49 -16.04
N LEU A 439 10.88 18.24 -17.07
CA LEU A 439 10.04 19.29 -17.65
C LEU A 439 8.73 18.71 -18.17
N TYR A 440 8.77 17.57 -18.85
CA TYR A 440 7.58 16.84 -19.28
C TYR A 440 6.67 16.43 -18.12
N LEU A 441 7.25 15.94 -16.99
CA LEU A 441 6.47 15.59 -15.81
C LEU A 441 5.80 16.81 -15.17
N PHE A 442 6.50 17.96 -15.07
CA PHE A 442 5.88 19.22 -14.63
C PHE A 442 4.73 19.65 -15.55
N TYR A 443 4.94 19.54 -16.85
CA TYR A 443 3.87 19.81 -17.82
C TYR A 443 2.67 18.88 -17.59
N ARG A 444 2.88 17.59 -17.42
CA ARG A 444 1.80 16.62 -17.11
C ARG A 444 1.07 16.96 -15.82
N ILE A 445 1.78 17.32 -14.75
CA ILE A 445 1.15 17.75 -13.49
C ILE A 445 0.30 19.00 -13.73
N LYS A 446 0.80 19.97 -14.49
CA LYS A 446 0.05 21.19 -14.80
C LYS A 446 -1.26 20.90 -15.54
N GLN A 447 -1.22 19.96 -16.48
CA GLN A 447 -2.41 19.54 -17.28
C GLN A 447 -3.33 18.59 -16.52
N TYR A 448 -2.83 17.93 -15.46
CA TYR A 448 -3.63 16.98 -14.71
C TYR A 448 -4.78 17.68 -14.00
N VAL A 449 -6.01 17.20 -14.24
CA VAL A 449 -7.21 17.64 -13.56
C VAL A 449 -7.79 16.45 -12.79
N PRO A 450 -7.80 16.48 -11.45
CA PRO A 450 -8.37 15.42 -10.67
C PRO A 450 -9.87 15.24 -10.99
N PRO A 451 -10.37 14.01 -11.16
CA PRO A 451 -11.76 13.78 -11.62
C PRO A 451 -12.83 14.45 -10.75
N GLY A 452 -12.67 14.46 -9.43
CA GLY A 452 -13.64 15.07 -8.50
C GLY A 452 -13.60 16.59 -8.42
N PHE A 453 -12.64 17.25 -9.09
CA PHE A 453 -12.48 18.71 -9.07
C PHE A 453 -13.00 19.40 -10.35
N ASN A 454 -13.57 18.62 -11.28
CA ASN A 454 -14.11 19.14 -12.54
C ASN A 454 -15.31 20.08 -12.37
N ASN A 455 -15.92 20.17 -11.18
CA ASN A 455 -17.09 21.03 -10.90
C ASN A 455 -16.72 22.33 -10.16
N CYS A 456 -15.45 22.53 -9.79
CA CYS A 456 -15.02 23.83 -9.28
C CYS A 456 -14.45 24.62 -10.43
N THR A 457 -15.26 25.58 -10.91
CA THR A 457 -14.91 26.63 -11.86
C THR A 457 -13.49 27.15 -11.64
N ALA A 458 -12.79 27.27 -12.76
CA ALA A 458 -11.53 27.94 -12.89
C ALA A 458 -11.42 29.14 -11.93
N PHE A 459 -10.49 29.07 -10.99
CA PHE A 459 -9.94 30.27 -10.40
C PHE A 459 -9.03 30.90 -11.45
N GLY A 460 -9.48 32.07 -11.89
CA GLY A 460 -8.80 32.94 -12.85
C GLY A 460 -7.43 33.45 -12.35
#